data_81c6396e6c93f11f09cafef888c46582
#
_entry.id   81c6396e6c93f11f09cafef888c46582
#
_cell.length_a   1.000
_cell.length_b   1.000
_cell.length_c   1.000
_cell.angle_alpha   90.00
_cell.angle_beta   90.00
_cell.angle_gamma   90.00
#
_symmetry.space_group_name_H-M   'P 1'
#
loop_
_entity.id
_entity.type
_entity.pdbx_description
1 polymer ?
#
loop_
_entity_poly.entity_id
_entity_poly.type
_entity_poly.pdbx_seq_one_letter_code
_entity_poly.pdbx_strand_id
1 'polypeptide(L)'
;MPVEIKTSKEIHPKIYAYTTPTVTSNEGWIKIGYTERDVTRRIKEQTHTAHIDTDILWTGDATYTEEPDKGKTFKDHDFHHFLSFHDVERRPKTEWFYFNGTPEKSKNLFDKFVQHDLSGYQPGQGQDYTLRQEQEEAVSKTLAYFKNHLGGKFLWNAKPRFGKTLSTYDLACRMDAVNVLIVTNRPAIANSWYDDFEKFIAGQTTYKFVSETDSLKNRPTLSRKEFVAILDDDVRQLAFISLQDLKGSAYLGGEHNKLKWVTDLHWDLLVIDEAHEGVDTFKTDQAFNKIRRNFTLHLSGTPFKALAK
;
A
#
# COMPACT_ATOMS: atom_id res chain seq x y z
N MET A 1 10.50 31.60 -30.29
CA MET A 1 9.23 31.14 -29.76
C MET A 1 9.54 30.06 -28.71
N PRO A 2 9.09 30.21 -27.48
CA PRO A 2 9.29 29.15 -26.48
C PRO A 2 8.49 27.90 -26.88
N VAL A 3 9.13 26.77 -26.89
CA VAL A 3 8.49 25.48 -27.12
C VAL A 3 7.74 25.10 -25.83
N GLU A 4 6.42 25.13 -25.85
CA GLU A 4 5.58 24.63 -24.79
C GLU A 4 5.67 23.10 -24.81
N ILE A 5 6.44 22.52 -23.88
CA ILE A 5 6.47 21.09 -23.67
C ILE A 5 5.16 20.74 -22.93
N LYS A 6 4.18 20.24 -23.63
CA LYS A 6 2.99 19.61 -23.03
C LYS A 6 3.42 18.32 -22.31
N THR A 7 3.76 18.46 -21.05
CA THR A 7 4.05 17.33 -20.17
C THR A 7 2.75 16.78 -19.62
N SER A 8 2.59 15.47 -19.76
CA SER A 8 1.60 14.57 -19.15
C SER A 8 0.14 14.75 -19.58
N LYS A 9 -0.36 13.71 -20.20
CA LYS A 9 -1.78 13.43 -20.33
C LYS A 9 -2.34 13.30 -18.90
N GLU A 10 -3.26 14.17 -18.55
CA GLU A 10 -3.95 14.10 -17.25
C GLU A 10 -4.64 12.74 -17.18
N ILE A 11 -4.22 11.89 -16.25
CA ILE A 11 -4.77 10.54 -16.09
C ILE A 11 -5.97 10.68 -15.18
N HIS A 12 -7.18 10.43 -15.73
CA HIS A 12 -8.41 10.34 -14.96
C HIS A 12 -8.72 8.87 -14.68
N PRO A 13 -8.36 8.35 -13.50
CA PRO A 13 -8.63 6.96 -13.16
C PRO A 13 -10.14 6.72 -13.06
N LYS A 14 -10.58 5.53 -13.49
CA LYS A 14 -12.00 5.16 -13.51
C LYS A 14 -12.24 3.81 -12.84
N ILE A 15 -13.36 3.73 -12.14
CA ILE A 15 -14.01 2.46 -11.81
C ILE A 15 -15.00 2.15 -12.92
N TYR A 16 -15.09 0.89 -13.29
CA TYR A 16 -16.03 0.40 -14.27
C TYR A 16 -16.70 -0.89 -13.79
N ALA A 17 -17.94 -1.07 -14.21
CA ALA A 17 -18.70 -2.27 -13.94
C ALA A 17 -19.25 -2.86 -15.24
N TYR A 18 -19.14 -4.18 -15.40
CA TYR A 18 -19.68 -4.90 -16.54
C TYR A 18 -20.19 -6.29 -16.17
N THR A 19 -21.04 -6.82 -17.06
CA THR A 19 -21.52 -8.21 -17.02
C THR A 19 -21.03 -8.98 -18.25
N THR A 20 -21.18 -10.30 -18.20
CA THR A 20 -20.87 -11.21 -19.30
C THR A 20 -22.11 -12.05 -19.59
N PRO A 21 -23.10 -11.52 -20.37
CA PRO A 21 -24.42 -12.13 -20.50
C PRO A 21 -24.40 -13.54 -21.10
N THR A 22 -23.39 -13.87 -21.89
CA THR A 22 -23.23 -15.19 -22.50
C THR A 22 -22.62 -16.24 -21.58
N VAL A 23 -22.19 -15.85 -20.36
CA VAL A 23 -21.56 -16.76 -19.39
C VAL A 23 -22.52 -17.06 -18.26
N THR A 24 -23.22 -18.17 -18.33
CA THR A 24 -24.26 -18.58 -17.36
C THR A 24 -23.75 -18.61 -15.89
N SER A 25 -22.49 -18.98 -15.66
CA SER A 25 -21.91 -18.98 -14.31
C SER A 25 -21.75 -17.57 -13.72
N ASN A 26 -21.91 -16.52 -14.52
CA ASN A 26 -21.82 -15.12 -14.11
C ASN A 26 -23.19 -14.43 -14.04
N GLU A 27 -24.28 -15.20 -14.17
CA GLU A 27 -25.64 -14.66 -14.02
C GLU A 27 -25.82 -14.02 -12.63
N GLY A 28 -26.29 -12.77 -12.59
CA GLY A 28 -26.42 -11.97 -11.35
C GLY A 28 -25.14 -11.38 -10.81
N TRP A 29 -23.98 -11.72 -11.39
CA TRP A 29 -22.67 -11.21 -11.00
C TRP A 29 -22.24 -10.01 -11.85
N ILE A 30 -21.64 -9.01 -11.22
CA ILE A 30 -21.08 -7.84 -11.87
C ILE A 30 -19.58 -7.79 -11.55
N LYS A 31 -18.78 -7.65 -12.57
CA LYS A 31 -17.34 -7.38 -12.39
C LYS A 31 -17.11 -5.89 -12.22
N ILE A 32 -16.41 -5.51 -11.15
CA ILE A 32 -16.08 -4.14 -10.82
C ILE A 32 -14.56 -4.00 -10.76
N GLY A 33 -14.00 -3.18 -11.66
CA GLY A 33 -12.56 -3.04 -11.81
C GLY A 33 -12.14 -1.58 -11.97
N TYR A 34 -10.81 -1.39 -12.00
CA TYR A 34 -10.14 -0.09 -12.08
C TYR A 34 -9.28 0.02 -13.34
N THR A 35 -9.21 1.23 -13.90
CA THR A 35 -8.29 1.53 -14.99
C THR A 35 -7.85 2.99 -15.00
N GLU A 36 -6.61 3.22 -15.41
CA GLU A 36 -6.06 4.54 -15.74
C GLU A 36 -6.06 4.77 -17.27
N ARG A 37 -6.69 3.87 -18.02
CA ARG A 37 -6.76 3.87 -19.48
C ARG A 37 -8.21 3.89 -19.94
N ASP A 38 -8.43 3.85 -21.24
CA ASP A 38 -9.76 3.68 -21.80
C ASP A 38 -10.43 2.39 -21.30
N VAL A 39 -11.65 2.53 -20.77
CA VAL A 39 -12.40 1.44 -20.14
C VAL A 39 -12.72 0.33 -21.16
N THR A 40 -13.18 0.69 -22.35
CA THR A 40 -13.55 -0.28 -23.40
C THR A 40 -12.35 -1.10 -23.81
N ARG A 41 -11.21 -0.45 -23.99
CA ARG A 41 -9.96 -1.13 -24.31
C ARG A 41 -9.54 -2.06 -23.18
N ARG A 42 -9.65 -1.63 -21.92
CA ARG A 42 -9.28 -2.44 -20.75
C ARG A 42 -10.13 -3.71 -20.66
N ILE A 43 -11.45 -3.59 -20.83
CA ILE A 43 -12.37 -4.73 -20.81
C ILE A 43 -12.05 -5.69 -21.95
N LYS A 44 -11.84 -5.18 -23.17
CA LYS A 44 -11.44 -6.00 -24.32
C LYS A 44 -10.14 -6.78 -24.05
N GLU A 45 -9.12 -6.16 -23.47
CA GLU A 45 -7.87 -6.84 -23.11
C GLU A 45 -8.10 -8.01 -22.13
N GLN A 46 -9.09 -7.90 -21.23
CA GLN A 46 -9.43 -8.95 -20.25
C GLN A 46 -10.26 -10.08 -20.84
N THR A 47 -11.07 -9.82 -21.87
CA THR A 47 -12.06 -10.77 -22.39
C THR A 47 -11.72 -11.30 -23.79
N HIS A 48 -10.74 -10.68 -24.49
CA HIS A 48 -10.38 -10.99 -25.86
C HIS A 48 -9.95 -12.46 -26.08
N THR A 49 -9.24 -13.04 -25.12
CA THR A 49 -8.73 -14.42 -25.23
C THR A 49 -9.84 -15.47 -25.19
N ALA A 50 -10.98 -15.14 -24.62
CA ALA A 50 -12.11 -16.05 -24.41
C ALA A 50 -13.33 -15.73 -25.29
N HIS A 51 -13.26 -14.70 -26.17
CA HIS A 51 -14.40 -14.23 -27.00
C HIS A 51 -15.70 -14.05 -26.23
N ILE A 52 -15.61 -13.48 -25.02
CA ILE A 52 -16.75 -13.29 -24.14
C ILE A 52 -17.39 -11.92 -24.45
N ASP A 53 -18.69 -11.92 -24.72
CA ASP A 53 -19.47 -10.69 -24.84
C ASP A 53 -19.61 -10.01 -23.49
N THR A 54 -19.50 -8.68 -23.49
CA THR A 54 -19.54 -7.89 -22.26
C THR A 54 -20.47 -6.70 -22.42
N ASP A 55 -21.32 -6.46 -21.44
CA ASP A 55 -22.16 -5.28 -21.35
C ASP A 55 -21.64 -4.37 -20.23
N ILE A 56 -21.17 -3.17 -20.61
CA ILE A 56 -20.76 -2.16 -19.65
C ILE A 56 -21.99 -1.56 -19.02
N LEU A 57 -22.14 -1.71 -17.71
CA LEU A 57 -23.27 -1.21 -16.96
C LEU A 57 -23.11 0.27 -16.61
N TRP A 58 -21.93 0.62 -16.10
CA TRP A 58 -21.59 2.00 -15.76
C TRP A 58 -20.08 2.19 -15.66
N THR A 59 -19.67 3.46 -15.70
CA THR A 59 -18.32 3.93 -15.41
C THR A 59 -18.42 5.17 -14.51
N GLY A 60 -17.39 5.40 -13.69
CA GLY A 60 -17.30 6.59 -12.86
C GLY A 60 -15.84 6.97 -12.60
N ASP A 61 -15.61 8.24 -12.29
CA ASP A 61 -14.28 8.70 -11.93
C ASP A 61 -13.89 8.14 -10.57
N ALA A 62 -12.68 7.56 -10.48
CA ALA A 62 -12.14 7.02 -9.24
C ALA A 62 -11.59 8.16 -8.36
N THR A 63 -12.46 9.13 -8.05
CA THR A 63 -12.11 10.36 -7.32
C THR A 63 -13.27 10.73 -6.40
N TYR A 64 -12.97 11.06 -5.15
CA TYR A 64 -13.98 11.53 -4.21
C TYR A 64 -14.49 12.91 -4.60
N THR A 65 -15.82 13.11 -4.50
CA THR A 65 -16.49 14.35 -4.92
C THR A 65 -16.76 15.31 -3.77
N GLU A 66 -16.77 14.82 -2.53
CA GLU A 66 -17.07 15.59 -1.33
C GLU A 66 -15.96 15.53 -0.29
N GLU A 67 -15.97 16.47 0.65
CA GLU A 67 -15.04 16.51 1.79
C GLU A 67 -15.22 15.27 2.71
N PRO A 68 -14.18 14.81 3.42
CA PRO A 68 -12.84 15.42 3.58
C PRO A 68 -11.84 15.09 2.47
N ASP A 69 -12.14 14.16 1.58
CA ASP A 69 -11.19 13.65 0.58
C ASP A 69 -11.47 14.15 -0.85
N LYS A 70 -12.22 15.20 -1.00
CA LYS A 70 -12.56 15.79 -2.29
C LYS A 70 -11.35 15.97 -3.19
N GLY A 71 -11.43 15.42 -4.41
CA GLY A 71 -10.35 15.45 -5.40
C GLY A 71 -9.25 14.40 -5.21
N LYS A 72 -9.25 13.63 -4.12
CA LYS A 72 -8.34 12.48 -3.97
C LYS A 72 -8.84 11.31 -4.78
N THR A 73 -7.91 10.57 -5.37
CA THR A 73 -8.21 9.34 -6.12
C THR A 73 -8.18 8.12 -5.21
N PHE A 74 -8.96 7.10 -5.56
CA PHE A 74 -8.98 5.80 -4.89
C PHE A 74 -8.81 4.66 -5.90
N LYS A 75 -8.62 3.43 -5.41
CA LYS A 75 -8.52 2.22 -6.23
C LYS A 75 -9.79 1.37 -6.11
N ASP A 76 -9.90 0.35 -6.96
CA ASP A 76 -11.03 -0.60 -6.91
C ASP A 76 -11.16 -1.33 -5.56
N HIS A 77 -10.04 -1.67 -4.92
CA HIS A 77 -10.09 -2.34 -3.62
C HIS A 77 -10.74 -1.50 -2.52
N ASP A 78 -10.58 -0.17 -2.54
CA ASP A 78 -11.24 0.73 -1.58
C ASP A 78 -12.77 0.62 -1.70
N PHE A 79 -13.25 0.65 -2.94
CA PHE A 79 -14.66 0.46 -3.23
C PHE A 79 -15.12 -0.99 -2.99
N HIS A 80 -14.28 -2.00 -3.27
CA HIS A 80 -14.58 -3.41 -2.96
C HIS A 80 -14.78 -3.63 -1.47
N HIS A 81 -14.00 -2.97 -0.61
CA HIS A 81 -14.20 -3.03 0.85
C HIS A 81 -15.53 -2.42 1.26
N PHE A 82 -15.88 -1.27 0.69
CA PHE A 82 -17.17 -0.63 0.93
C PHE A 82 -18.34 -1.53 0.51
N LEU A 83 -18.24 -2.22 -0.63
CA LEU A 83 -19.24 -3.20 -1.06
C LEU A 83 -19.37 -4.37 -0.06
N SER A 84 -18.25 -4.88 0.44
CA SER A 84 -18.24 -5.96 1.43
C SER A 84 -18.86 -5.53 2.75
N PHE A 85 -18.64 -4.29 3.18
CA PHE A 85 -19.29 -3.71 4.35
C PHE A 85 -20.82 -3.62 4.19
N HIS A 86 -21.30 -3.39 2.98
CA HIS A 86 -22.73 -3.38 2.64
C HIS A 86 -23.29 -4.79 2.31
N ASP A 87 -22.64 -5.84 2.81
CA ASP A 87 -23.07 -7.25 2.64
C ASP A 87 -23.25 -7.67 1.17
N VAL A 88 -22.50 -7.07 0.26
CA VAL A 88 -22.47 -7.51 -1.14
C VAL A 88 -21.56 -8.72 -1.26
N GLU A 89 -22.13 -9.87 -1.61
CA GLU A 89 -21.37 -11.10 -1.78
C GLU A 89 -20.30 -10.95 -2.85
N ARG A 90 -19.07 -11.36 -2.52
CA ARG A 90 -17.93 -11.37 -3.43
C ARG A 90 -17.47 -12.78 -3.74
N ARG A 91 -17.29 -13.11 -5.01
CA ARG A 91 -16.67 -14.38 -5.39
C ARG A 91 -15.20 -14.38 -4.90
N PRO A 92 -14.78 -15.38 -4.11
CA PRO A 92 -13.46 -15.42 -3.50
C PRO A 92 -12.31 -15.20 -4.49
N LYS A 93 -11.36 -14.32 -4.13
CA LYS A 93 -10.15 -13.97 -4.93
C LYS A 93 -10.44 -13.40 -6.33
N THR A 94 -11.59 -12.79 -6.52
CA THR A 94 -11.99 -12.17 -7.80
C THR A 94 -12.52 -10.76 -7.59
N GLU A 95 -12.83 -10.07 -8.68
CA GLU A 95 -13.49 -8.75 -8.73
C GLU A 95 -14.97 -8.87 -9.10
N TRP A 96 -15.58 -10.04 -8.89
CA TRP A 96 -16.98 -10.31 -9.16
C TRP A 96 -17.82 -10.19 -7.89
N PHE A 97 -18.91 -9.41 -7.99
CA PHE A 97 -19.85 -9.13 -6.90
C PHE A 97 -21.26 -9.50 -7.31
N TYR A 98 -22.03 -10.10 -6.38
CA TYR A 98 -23.38 -10.57 -6.65
C TYR A 98 -24.42 -9.49 -6.34
N PHE A 99 -25.18 -9.10 -7.36
CA PHE A 99 -26.24 -8.09 -7.23
C PHE A 99 -27.62 -8.61 -7.58
N ASN A 100 -27.77 -9.90 -7.78
CA ASN A 100 -29.05 -10.58 -8.03
C ASN A 100 -29.92 -9.88 -9.08
N GLY A 101 -29.32 -9.50 -10.21
CA GLY A 101 -30.06 -8.86 -11.30
C GLY A 101 -30.46 -7.38 -11.05
N THR A 102 -29.91 -6.75 -10.05
CA THR A 102 -30.12 -5.32 -9.73
C THR A 102 -28.85 -4.50 -9.94
N PRO A 103 -28.39 -4.29 -11.19
CA PRO A 103 -27.15 -3.58 -11.46
C PRO A 103 -27.16 -2.13 -10.96
N GLU A 104 -28.31 -1.48 -10.88
CA GLU A 104 -28.49 -0.11 -10.37
C GLU A 104 -28.03 0.01 -8.91
N LYS A 105 -28.17 -1.06 -8.12
CA LYS A 105 -27.67 -1.08 -6.73
C LYS A 105 -26.16 -0.89 -6.68
N SER A 106 -25.41 -1.45 -7.63
CA SER A 106 -23.96 -1.30 -7.70
C SER A 106 -23.55 0.15 -7.99
N LYS A 107 -24.28 0.82 -8.88
CA LYS A 107 -24.05 2.24 -9.20
C LYS A 107 -24.42 3.15 -8.02
N ASN A 108 -25.54 2.89 -7.37
CA ASN A 108 -25.96 3.68 -6.20
C ASN A 108 -24.93 3.57 -5.04
N LEU A 109 -24.38 2.38 -4.81
CA LEU A 109 -23.32 2.20 -3.82
C LEU A 109 -22.03 2.93 -4.23
N PHE A 110 -21.70 2.95 -5.52
CA PHE A 110 -20.56 3.72 -6.02
C PHE A 110 -20.78 5.23 -5.81
N ASP A 111 -21.96 5.75 -6.13
CA ASP A 111 -22.26 7.17 -5.94
C ASP A 111 -22.20 7.60 -4.47
N LYS A 112 -22.70 6.77 -3.55
CA LYS A 112 -22.54 6.98 -2.11
C LYS A 112 -21.07 7.00 -1.69
N PHE A 113 -20.27 6.04 -2.18
CA PHE A 113 -18.86 5.94 -1.85
C PHE A 113 -18.09 7.20 -2.27
N VAL A 114 -18.26 7.67 -3.50
CA VAL A 114 -17.55 8.88 -3.99
C VAL A 114 -18.03 10.16 -3.31
N GLN A 115 -19.26 10.20 -2.82
CA GLN A 115 -19.84 11.31 -2.06
C GLN A 115 -19.51 11.26 -0.55
N HIS A 116 -18.69 10.33 -0.12
CA HIS A 116 -18.42 10.08 1.31
C HIS A 116 -19.70 9.83 2.16
N ASP A 117 -20.80 9.41 1.53
CA ASP A 117 -21.93 8.86 2.28
C ASP A 117 -21.58 7.45 2.75
N LEU A 118 -20.72 7.41 3.74
CA LEU A 118 -20.13 6.17 4.24
C LEU A 118 -20.99 5.55 5.36
N SER A 119 -22.24 5.94 5.53
CA SER A 119 -23.26 5.51 6.53
C SER A 119 -22.84 4.30 7.40
N GLY A 120 -22.01 4.56 8.43
CA GLY A 120 -21.47 3.53 9.33
C GLY A 120 -20.21 2.80 8.81
N TYR A 121 -19.80 2.99 7.55
CA TYR A 121 -18.53 2.53 7.04
C TYR A 121 -17.40 3.45 7.51
N GLN A 122 -16.40 2.88 8.15
CA GLN A 122 -15.17 3.59 8.45
C GLN A 122 -14.09 3.06 7.50
N PRO A 123 -13.57 3.88 6.57
CA PRO A 123 -12.40 3.50 5.77
C PRO A 123 -11.29 3.09 6.72
N GLY A 124 -10.73 1.90 6.51
CA GLY A 124 -9.66 1.40 7.35
C GLY A 124 -10.12 0.63 8.61
N GLN A 125 -11.37 0.16 8.72
CA GLN A 125 -11.62 -0.97 9.62
C GLN A 125 -10.83 -2.15 9.08
N GLY A 126 -9.66 -2.40 9.72
CA GLY A 126 -8.70 -3.39 9.27
C GLY A 126 -9.34 -4.78 9.20
N GLN A 127 -9.02 -5.48 8.13
CA GLN A 127 -9.42 -6.88 8.00
C GLN A 127 -8.60 -7.73 8.97
N ASP A 128 -9.25 -8.55 9.77
CA ASP A 128 -8.57 -9.55 10.59
C ASP A 128 -7.66 -10.44 9.73
N TYR A 129 -6.51 -10.76 10.24
CA TYR A 129 -5.58 -11.65 9.59
C TYR A 129 -5.01 -12.67 10.58
N THR A 130 -4.61 -13.80 10.04
CA THR A 130 -3.83 -14.81 10.76
C THR A 130 -2.57 -15.07 9.96
N LEU A 131 -1.42 -14.98 10.61
CA LEU A 131 -0.16 -15.33 9.97
C LEU A 131 -0.14 -16.82 9.64
N ARG A 132 0.41 -17.18 8.48
CA ARG A 132 0.72 -18.56 8.15
C ARG A 132 1.85 -19.04 9.05
N GLN A 133 2.00 -20.35 9.21
CA GLN A 133 2.99 -20.94 10.10
C GLN A 133 4.40 -20.39 9.86
N GLU A 134 4.85 -20.33 8.60
CA GLU A 134 6.18 -19.80 8.26
C GLU A 134 6.36 -18.31 8.57
N GLN A 135 5.28 -17.52 8.50
CA GLN A 135 5.29 -16.11 8.88
C GLN A 135 5.37 -15.95 10.39
N GLU A 136 4.54 -16.70 11.12
CA GLU A 136 4.53 -16.73 12.59
C GLU A 136 5.90 -17.14 13.15
N GLU A 137 6.52 -18.17 12.58
CA GLU A 137 7.87 -18.60 12.97
C GLU A 137 8.91 -17.49 12.73
N ALA A 138 8.86 -16.80 11.59
CA ALA A 138 9.80 -15.73 11.28
C ALA A 138 9.65 -14.56 12.26
N VAL A 139 8.42 -14.13 12.53
CA VAL A 139 8.13 -13.06 13.49
C VAL A 139 8.56 -13.45 14.90
N SER A 140 8.18 -14.63 15.37
CA SER A 140 8.50 -15.09 16.73
C SER A 140 10.01 -15.25 16.96
N LYS A 141 10.74 -15.80 15.98
CA LYS A 141 12.21 -15.91 16.04
C LYS A 141 12.89 -14.54 16.07
N THR A 142 12.38 -13.58 15.28
CA THR A 142 12.91 -12.20 15.25
C THR A 142 12.68 -11.50 16.59
N LEU A 143 11.48 -11.60 17.15
CA LEU A 143 11.17 -11.05 18.47
C LEU A 143 12.06 -11.62 19.57
N ALA A 144 12.24 -12.93 19.59
CA ALA A 144 13.12 -13.59 20.55
C ALA A 144 14.58 -13.14 20.41
N TYR A 145 15.06 -12.96 19.16
CA TYR A 145 16.39 -12.45 18.90
C TYR A 145 16.56 -11.01 19.38
N PHE A 146 15.65 -10.11 19.05
CA PHE A 146 15.72 -8.70 19.43
C PHE A 146 15.65 -8.50 20.96
N LYS A 147 14.87 -9.31 21.67
CA LYS A 147 14.85 -9.27 23.14
C LYS A 147 16.21 -9.53 23.79
N ASN A 148 17.05 -10.31 23.13
CA ASN A 148 18.36 -10.72 23.69
C ASN A 148 19.55 -9.97 23.06
N HIS A 149 19.34 -9.15 22.04
CA HIS A 149 20.42 -8.51 21.28
C HIS A 149 20.09 -7.04 20.99
N LEU A 150 20.46 -6.14 21.89
CA LEU A 150 20.32 -4.70 21.65
C LEU A 150 21.13 -4.28 20.42
N GLY A 151 20.53 -3.48 19.54
CA GLY A 151 21.13 -3.11 18.26
C GLY A 151 21.11 -4.25 17.24
N GLY A 152 20.37 -5.32 17.51
CA GLY A 152 20.32 -6.54 16.68
C GLY A 152 19.90 -6.28 15.24
N LYS A 153 20.51 -7.06 14.33
CA LYS A 153 20.15 -7.11 12.92
C LYS A 153 19.65 -8.51 12.58
N PHE A 154 18.50 -8.60 11.93
CA PHE A 154 17.91 -9.88 11.53
C PHE A 154 17.64 -9.90 10.03
N LEU A 155 17.78 -11.04 9.39
CA LEU A 155 17.53 -11.22 7.96
C LEU A 155 16.41 -12.22 7.73
N TRP A 156 15.37 -11.80 7.03
CA TRP A 156 14.37 -12.72 6.47
C TRP A 156 14.74 -13.08 5.03
N ASN A 157 15.01 -14.37 4.84
CA ASN A 157 15.03 -14.95 3.50
C ASN A 157 13.59 -15.25 3.06
N ALA A 158 12.92 -14.25 2.56
CA ALA A 158 11.52 -14.31 2.26
C ALA A 158 11.28 -14.40 0.75
N LYS A 159 11.01 -15.62 0.27
CA LYS A 159 10.67 -15.89 -1.13
C LYS A 159 9.47 -15.04 -1.61
N PRO A 160 9.31 -14.83 -2.91
CA PRO A 160 8.10 -14.22 -3.45
C PRO A 160 6.83 -14.90 -2.89
N ARG A 161 5.79 -14.09 -2.58
CA ARG A 161 4.53 -14.54 -1.95
C ARG A 161 4.64 -15.01 -0.48
N PHE A 162 5.77 -14.80 0.17
CA PHE A 162 5.87 -15.03 1.61
C PHE A 162 4.92 -14.12 2.42
N GLY A 163 4.59 -12.93 1.93
CA GLY A 163 3.83 -11.92 2.66
C GLY A 163 4.70 -11.09 3.60
N LYS A 164 5.88 -10.67 3.10
CA LYS A 164 6.86 -9.85 3.83
C LYS A 164 6.25 -8.65 4.52
N THR A 165 5.40 -7.92 3.78
CA THR A 165 4.76 -6.69 4.24
C THR A 165 3.92 -6.91 5.50
N LEU A 166 2.94 -7.83 5.42
CA LEU A 166 2.06 -8.14 6.53
C LEU A 166 2.84 -8.66 7.74
N SER A 167 3.78 -9.58 7.53
CA SER A 167 4.62 -10.11 8.61
C SER A 167 5.48 -9.02 9.27
N THR A 168 5.93 -8.03 8.50
CA THR A 168 6.69 -6.88 9.02
C THR A 168 5.81 -5.99 9.88
N TYR A 169 4.59 -5.73 9.46
CA TYR A 169 3.63 -4.97 10.27
C TYR A 169 3.26 -5.69 11.56
N ASP A 170 3.02 -6.99 11.49
CA ASP A 170 2.76 -7.81 12.65
C ASP A 170 3.95 -7.81 13.64
N LEU A 171 5.18 -7.90 13.14
CA LEU A 171 6.38 -7.74 13.96
C LEU A 171 6.42 -6.38 14.66
N ALA A 172 6.17 -5.29 13.93
CA ALA A 172 6.16 -3.94 14.50
C ALA A 172 5.10 -3.78 15.60
N CYS A 173 3.90 -4.32 15.38
CA CYS A 173 2.84 -4.34 16.39
C CYS A 173 3.25 -5.13 17.65
N ARG A 174 3.80 -6.33 17.48
CA ARG A 174 4.24 -7.18 18.62
C ARG A 174 5.47 -6.62 19.35
N MET A 175 6.28 -5.80 18.69
CA MET A 175 7.39 -5.07 19.31
C MET A 175 6.91 -3.85 20.09
N ASP A 176 5.65 -3.48 19.95
CA ASP A 176 5.11 -2.20 20.45
C ASP A 176 5.89 -0.98 19.92
N ALA A 177 6.38 -1.08 18.67
CA ALA A 177 7.21 -0.06 18.06
C ALA A 177 6.42 1.22 17.78
N VAL A 178 6.92 2.36 18.24
CA VAL A 178 6.29 3.67 18.02
C VAL A 178 6.73 4.26 16.67
N ASN A 179 8.01 4.11 16.32
CA ASN A 179 8.61 4.68 15.14
C ASN A 179 9.23 3.56 14.27
N VAL A 180 8.60 3.28 13.15
CA VAL A 180 9.08 2.28 12.17
C VAL A 180 9.46 2.98 10.89
N LEU A 181 10.69 2.75 10.41
CA LEU A 181 11.16 3.26 9.12
C LEU A 181 11.33 2.12 8.13
N ILE A 182 10.63 2.20 7.02
CA ILE A 182 10.70 1.25 5.91
C ILE A 182 11.44 1.93 4.75
N VAL A 183 12.53 1.32 4.31
CA VAL A 183 13.32 1.79 3.17
C VAL A 183 13.35 0.72 2.09
N THR A 184 12.97 1.08 0.88
CA THR A 184 13.01 0.17 -0.27
C THR A 184 13.85 0.73 -1.42
N ASN A 185 14.52 -0.14 -2.15
CA ASN A 185 15.17 0.22 -3.42
C ASN A 185 14.19 0.25 -4.61
N ARG A 186 12.97 -0.29 -4.44
CA ARG A 186 11.95 -0.39 -5.49
C ARG A 186 10.74 0.48 -5.17
N PRO A 187 10.71 1.76 -5.57
CA PRO A 187 9.56 2.63 -5.31
C PRO A 187 8.23 2.08 -5.82
N ALA A 188 8.26 1.26 -6.88
CA ALA A 188 7.06 0.63 -7.47
C ALA A 188 6.29 -0.27 -6.49
N ILE A 189 6.94 -0.81 -5.45
CA ILE A 189 6.27 -1.65 -4.44
C ILE A 189 5.63 -0.84 -3.30
N ALA A 190 5.81 0.47 -3.28
CA ALA A 190 5.25 1.35 -2.25
C ALA A 190 3.73 1.19 -2.13
N ASN A 191 3.04 1.09 -3.27
CA ASN A 191 1.59 0.86 -3.28
C ASN A 191 1.21 -0.46 -2.59
N SER A 192 1.99 -1.53 -2.76
CA SER A 192 1.73 -2.81 -2.09
C SER A 192 1.91 -2.70 -0.57
N TRP A 193 2.90 -1.93 -0.11
CA TRP A 193 3.07 -1.64 1.32
C TRP A 193 1.89 -0.85 1.88
N TYR A 194 1.44 0.18 1.16
CA TYR A 194 0.30 0.98 1.56
C TYR A 194 -1.01 0.18 1.55
N ASP A 195 -1.26 -0.62 0.51
CA ASP A 195 -2.47 -1.44 0.38
C ASP A 195 -2.60 -2.44 1.54
N ASP A 196 -1.51 -3.12 1.91
CA ASP A 196 -1.49 -4.03 3.05
C ASP A 196 -1.66 -3.27 4.39
N PHE A 197 -1.07 -2.07 4.51
CA PHE A 197 -1.27 -1.21 5.68
C PHE A 197 -2.73 -0.84 5.86
N GLU A 198 -3.36 -0.30 4.82
CA GLU A 198 -4.75 0.12 4.84
C GLU A 198 -5.68 -1.05 5.16
N LYS A 199 -5.41 -2.19 4.53
CA LYS A 199 -6.25 -3.38 4.66
C LYS A 199 -6.17 -4.03 6.04
N PHE A 200 -5.00 -4.11 6.65
CA PHE A 200 -4.77 -4.95 7.82
C PHE A 200 -4.38 -4.17 9.09
N ILE A 201 -3.91 -2.94 8.97
CA ILE A 201 -3.26 -2.23 10.07
C ILE A 201 -4.00 -0.95 10.46
N ALA A 202 -4.37 -0.12 9.46
CA ALA A 202 -4.90 1.23 9.70
C ALA A 202 -6.14 1.26 10.59
N GLY A 203 -7.05 0.29 10.46
CA GLY A 203 -8.30 0.23 11.23
C GLY A 203 -8.19 -0.50 12.57
N GLN A 204 -7.08 -1.19 12.83
CA GLN A 204 -6.90 -2.00 14.04
C GLN A 204 -5.84 -1.42 14.99
N THR A 205 -5.10 -0.41 14.56
CA THR A 205 -3.99 0.15 15.31
C THR A 205 -3.98 1.67 15.25
N THR A 206 -3.16 2.30 16.09
CA THR A 206 -2.93 3.74 16.05
C THR A 206 -1.84 4.17 15.05
N TYR A 207 -1.31 3.24 14.27
CA TYR A 207 -0.33 3.57 13.25
C TYR A 207 -0.89 4.47 12.15
N LYS A 208 -0.08 5.45 11.73
CA LYS A 208 -0.32 6.27 10.55
C LYS A 208 0.80 6.04 9.54
N PHE A 209 0.43 5.98 8.27
CA PHE A 209 1.40 5.81 7.18
C PHE A 209 1.93 7.17 6.73
N VAL A 210 3.24 7.37 6.92
CA VAL A 210 3.91 8.65 6.63
C VAL A 210 4.82 8.47 5.41
N SER A 211 4.52 9.15 4.33
CA SER A 211 5.34 9.11 3.12
C SER A 211 5.10 10.30 2.22
N GLU A 212 6.18 10.84 1.66
CA GLU A 212 6.17 11.87 0.62
C GLU A 212 6.80 11.34 -0.68
N THR A 213 6.84 10.01 -0.85
CA THR A 213 7.38 9.34 -2.03
C THR A 213 6.43 9.53 -3.22
N ASP A 214 6.97 9.91 -4.39
CA ASP A 214 6.18 10.19 -5.59
C ASP A 214 5.23 9.04 -6.00
N SER A 215 5.62 7.80 -5.77
CA SER A 215 4.80 6.63 -6.07
C SER A 215 3.53 6.52 -5.20
N LEU A 216 3.45 7.27 -4.10
CA LEU A 216 2.31 7.30 -3.17
C LEU A 216 1.57 8.64 -3.16
N LYS A 217 1.93 9.59 -4.03
CA LYS A 217 1.32 10.93 -4.06
C LYS A 217 -0.20 10.95 -4.24
N ASN A 218 -0.76 9.89 -4.80
CA ASN A 218 -2.20 9.73 -5.01
C ASN A 218 -2.86 8.84 -3.94
N ARG A 219 -2.15 8.58 -2.84
CA ARG A 219 -2.65 7.81 -1.69
C ARG A 219 -2.84 8.74 -0.49
N PRO A 220 -3.78 8.48 0.41
CA PRO A 220 -3.99 9.28 1.61
C PRO A 220 -2.90 9.00 2.66
N THR A 221 -1.63 9.12 2.26
CA THR A 221 -0.50 9.10 3.17
C THR A 221 -0.31 10.47 3.79
N LEU A 222 0.18 10.50 5.02
CA LEU A 222 0.52 11.75 5.67
C LEU A 222 1.94 12.20 5.29
N SER A 223 2.12 13.49 5.07
CA SER A 223 3.45 14.10 5.12
C SER A 223 3.97 14.09 6.56
N ARG A 224 5.28 14.25 6.74
CA ARG A 224 5.84 14.39 8.08
C ARG A 224 5.23 15.58 8.85
N LYS A 225 4.92 16.67 8.17
CA LYS A 225 4.31 17.86 8.76
C LYS A 225 2.90 17.59 9.28
N GLU A 226 2.09 16.89 8.49
CA GLU A 226 0.72 16.50 8.88
C GLU A 226 0.75 15.52 10.05
N PHE A 227 1.66 14.54 10.04
CA PHE A 227 1.80 13.60 11.15
C PHE A 227 2.13 14.32 12.47
N VAL A 228 3.09 15.25 12.46
CA VAL A 228 3.49 16.01 13.66
C VAL A 228 2.37 16.93 14.16
N ALA A 229 1.44 17.34 13.29
CA ALA A 229 0.30 18.15 13.68
C ALA A 229 -0.82 17.37 14.38
N ILE A 230 -0.74 16.04 14.42
CA ILE A 230 -1.68 15.21 15.19
C ILE A 230 -1.36 15.37 16.67
N LEU A 231 -2.32 15.89 17.44
CA LEU A 231 -2.20 16.10 18.89
C LEU A 231 -2.71 14.87 19.66
N ASP A 232 -2.15 13.72 19.38
CA ASP A 232 -2.51 12.45 20.01
C ASP A 232 -1.22 11.67 20.33
N ASP A 233 -0.94 11.48 21.62
CA ASP A 233 0.29 10.85 22.11
C ASP A 233 0.35 9.34 21.82
N ASP A 234 -0.80 8.70 21.54
CA ASP A 234 -0.89 7.28 21.23
C ASP A 234 -0.63 6.97 19.77
N VAL A 235 -0.52 7.99 18.90
CA VAL A 235 -0.31 7.81 17.47
C VAL A 235 1.11 7.36 17.17
N ARG A 236 1.22 6.27 16.39
CA ARG A 236 2.47 5.66 15.95
C ARG A 236 2.70 5.91 14.47
N GLN A 237 3.95 5.88 14.03
CA GLN A 237 4.26 6.05 12.62
C GLN A 237 4.89 4.83 11.96
N LEU A 238 4.43 4.56 10.75
CA LEU A 238 5.08 3.73 9.74
C LEU A 238 5.56 4.66 8.64
N ALA A 239 6.83 5.03 8.67
CA ALA A 239 7.42 5.90 7.66
C ALA A 239 7.95 5.06 6.50
N PHE A 240 7.58 5.42 5.27
CA PHE A 240 8.05 4.75 4.06
C PHE A 240 8.82 5.69 3.16
N ILE A 241 10.05 5.32 2.81
CA ILE A 241 10.98 6.16 2.05
C ILE A 241 11.68 5.32 0.97
N SER A 242 11.90 5.90 -0.21
CA SER A 242 12.72 5.25 -1.21
C SER A 242 14.22 5.37 -0.86
N LEU A 243 15.00 4.37 -1.22
CA LEU A 243 16.46 4.42 -1.05
C LEU A 243 17.10 5.56 -1.88
N GLN A 244 16.46 5.92 -2.99
CA GLN A 244 16.92 7.05 -3.83
C GLN A 244 16.73 8.38 -3.09
N ASP A 245 15.58 8.59 -2.45
CA ASP A 245 15.35 9.78 -1.63
C ASP A 245 16.31 9.84 -0.44
N LEU A 246 16.54 8.69 0.17
CA LEU A 246 17.49 8.57 1.28
C LEU A 246 18.91 8.98 0.83
N LYS A 247 19.42 8.40 -0.25
CA LYS A 247 20.75 8.72 -0.81
C LYS A 247 20.86 10.17 -1.29
N GLY A 248 19.76 10.75 -1.78
CA GLY A 248 19.71 12.13 -2.26
C GLY A 248 19.72 13.18 -1.14
N SER A 249 19.47 12.79 0.11
CA SER A 249 19.39 13.73 1.23
C SER A 249 20.78 14.18 1.72
N ALA A 250 20.98 15.49 1.86
CA ALA A 250 22.22 16.09 2.38
C ALA A 250 22.54 15.61 3.80
N TYR A 251 21.56 15.40 4.63
CA TYR A 251 21.72 14.87 5.99
C TYR A 251 22.24 13.43 6.01
N LEU A 252 22.07 12.70 4.93
CA LEU A 252 22.46 11.32 4.76
C LEU A 252 23.64 11.13 3.77
N GLY A 253 24.21 12.24 3.29
CA GLY A 253 25.39 12.24 2.41
C GLY A 253 25.11 12.55 0.95
N GLY A 254 23.90 13.01 0.61
CA GLY A 254 23.49 13.51 -0.70
C GLY A 254 23.59 15.03 -0.82
N GLU A 255 22.89 15.61 -1.80
CA GLU A 255 22.95 17.04 -2.13
C GLU A 255 21.65 17.80 -1.79
N HIS A 256 20.51 17.11 -1.60
CA HIS A 256 19.22 17.72 -1.38
C HIS A 256 18.90 17.90 0.11
N ASN A 257 18.42 19.09 0.48
CA ASN A 257 18.06 19.42 1.87
C ASN A 257 16.69 18.88 2.26
N LYS A 258 16.56 17.55 2.33
CA LYS A 258 15.34 16.83 2.71
C LYS A 258 15.64 15.69 3.70
N LEU A 259 14.60 15.14 4.31
CA LEU A 259 14.66 14.00 5.24
C LEU A 259 15.52 14.24 6.50
N LYS A 260 15.70 15.51 6.93
CA LYS A 260 16.38 15.83 8.18
C LYS A 260 15.76 15.07 9.37
N TRP A 261 14.44 15.00 9.41
CA TRP A 261 13.69 14.34 10.46
C TRP A 261 14.01 12.84 10.61
N VAL A 262 14.47 12.20 9.54
CA VAL A 262 14.89 10.78 9.57
C VAL A 262 16.12 10.59 10.44
N THR A 263 17.04 11.56 10.43
CA THR A 263 18.25 11.53 11.26
C THR A 263 18.02 12.08 12.67
N ASP A 264 17.04 12.96 12.82
CA ASP A 264 16.72 13.58 14.12
C ASP A 264 15.96 12.62 15.03
N LEU A 265 15.18 11.71 14.46
CA LEU A 265 14.40 10.73 15.21
C LEU A 265 15.24 9.53 15.65
N HIS A 266 14.74 8.86 16.69
CA HIS A 266 15.16 7.52 17.06
C HIS A 266 14.10 6.53 16.60
N TRP A 267 14.52 5.52 15.84
CA TRP A 267 13.64 4.51 15.28
C TRP A 267 13.66 3.23 16.12
N ASP A 268 12.50 2.67 16.41
CA ASP A 268 12.43 1.38 17.09
C ASP A 268 12.83 0.26 16.14
N LEU A 269 12.38 0.36 14.89
CA LEU A 269 12.68 -0.61 13.85
C LEU A 269 13.03 0.08 12.52
N LEU A 270 14.17 -0.25 11.95
CA LEU A 270 14.51 0.03 10.54
C LEU A 270 14.30 -1.24 9.72
N VAL A 271 13.45 -1.16 8.71
CA VAL A 271 13.19 -2.22 7.74
C VAL A 271 13.86 -1.86 6.41
N ILE A 272 14.69 -2.75 5.88
CA ILE A 272 15.35 -2.59 4.59
C ILE A 272 14.82 -3.65 3.66
N ASP A 273 13.93 -3.25 2.75
CA ASP A 273 13.32 -4.16 1.78
C ASP A 273 14.18 -4.27 0.52
N GLU A 274 14.26 -5.49 -0.01
CA GLU A 274 15.17 -5.89 -1.10
C GLU A 274 16.64 -5.53 -0.78
N ALA A 275 17.09 -5.92 0.41
CA ALA A 275 18.40 -5.62 0.96
C ALA A 275 19.59 -6.05 0.06
N HIS A 276 19.35 -6.94 -0.90
CA HIS A 276 20.35 -7.40 -1.87
C HIS A 276 20.49 -6.49 -3.11
N GLU A 277 19.57 -5.52 -3.29
CA GLU A 277 19.59 -4.60 -4.44
C GLU A 277 20.03 -3.18 -4.01
N GLY A 278 21.15 -2.73 -4.52
CA GLY A 278 21.58 -1.33 -4.37
C GLY A 278 22.00 -0.87 -2.96
N VAL A 279 22.01 -1.78 -1.97
CA VAL A 279 22.41 -1.50 -0.58
C VAL A 279 23.94 -1.56 -0.42
N ASP A 280 24.64 -2.15 -1.35
CA ASP A 280 26.09 -2.45 -1.29
C ASP A 280 26.99 -1.29 -1.73
N THR A 281 26.56 -0.06 -1.62
CA THR A 281 27.43 1.10 -1.91
C THR A 281 27.87 1.78 -0.62
N PHE A 282 29.08 2.28 -0.59
CA PHE A 282 29.61 3.07 0.52
C PHE A 282 28.68 4.21 0.96
N LYS A 283 28.00 4.87 -0.01
CA LYS A 283 27.00 5.92 0.26
C LYS A 283 25.78 5.37 0.99
N THR A 284 25.37 4.16 0.69
CA THR A 284 24.21 3.50 1.34
C THR A 284 24.55 3.17 2.79
N ASP A 285 25.71 2.58 3.03
CA ASP A 285 26.17 2.28 4.39
C ASP A 285 26.32 3.54 5.23
N GLN A 286 26.87 4.61 4.66
CA GLN A 286 26.94 5.91 5.33
C GLN A 286 25.55 6.45 5.69
N ALA A 287 24.57 6.36 4.79
CA ALA A 287 23.22 6.80 5.04
C ALA A 287 22.59 6.02 6.20
N PHE A 288 22.65 4.70 6.15
CA PHE A 288 22.07 3.86 7.22
C PHE A 288 22.78 4.02 8.57
N ASN A 289 24.09 4.30 8.59
CA ASN A 289 24.83 4.54 9.83
C ASN A 289 24.43 5.85 10.53
N LYS A 290 23.87 6.82 9.81
CA LYS A 290 23.36 8.06 10.38
C LYS A 290 21.95 7.93 10.97
N ILE A 291 21.25 6.85 10.70
CA ILE A 291 19.89 6.58 11.20
C ILE A 291 19.99 5.89 12.55
N ARG A 292 19.62 6.62 13.62
CA ARG A 292 19.59 6.08 14.98
C ARG A 292 18.41 5.12 15.14
N ARG A 293 18.66 3.87 15.56
CA ARG A 293 17.66 2.83 15.68
C ARG A 293 17.99 1.78 16.71
N ASN A 294 16.94 1.14 17.23
CA ASN A 294 17.09 0.01 18.14
C ASN A 294 17.41 -1.28 17.39
N PHE A 295 16.67 -1.56 16.30
CA PHE A 295 16.77 -2.81 15.56
C PHE A 295 16.76 -2.60 14.05
N THR A 296 17.31 -3.59 13.32
CA THR A 296 17.27 -3.58 11.85
C THR A 296 16.75 -4.94 11.35
N LEU A 297 15.73 -4.89 10.51
CA LEU A 297 15.20 -6.04 9.77
C LEU A 297 15.57 -5.91 8.30
N HIS A 298 16.31 -6.87 7.78
CA HIS A 298 16.58 -7.00 6.36
C HIS A 298 15.60 -7.98 5.72
N LEU A 299 14.97 -7.59 4.62
CA LEU A 299 14.10 -8.44 3.81
C LEU A 299 14.80 -8.73 2.48
N SER A 300 14.88 -10.00 2.09
CA SER A 300 15.49 -10.38 0.82
C SER A 300 14.81 -11.61 0.23
N GLY A 301 14.47 -11.54 -1.06
CA GLY A 301 13.99 -12.68 -1.83
C GLY A 301 15.11 -13.59 -2.33
N THR A 302 16.37 -13.13 -2.31
CA THR A 302 17.57 -13.84 -2.81
C THR A 302 18.73 -13.65 -1.85
N PRO A 303 18.79 -14.40 -0.73
CA PRO A 303 19.74 -14.17 0.37
C PRO A 303 21.20 -14.44 0.01
N PHE A 304 21.44 -15.28 -1.00
CA PHE A 304 22.81 -15.70 -1.34
C PHE A 304 23.73 -14.56 -1.77
N LYS A 305 23.18 -13.46 -2.30
CA LYS A 305 23.98 -12.26 -2.61
C LYS A 305 24.35 -11.46 -1.37
N ALA A 306 23.56 -11.53 -0.31
CA ALA A 306 23.81 -10.82 0.94
C ALA A 306 24.77 -11.58 1.89
N LEU A 307 24.88 -12.90 1.74
CA LEU A 307 25.74 -13.76 2.55
C LEU A 307 27.11 -14.03 1.89
N ALA A 308 27.29 -13.67 0.61
CA ALA A 308 28.54 -13.91 -0.14
C ALA A 308 29.60 -12.82 0.08
N LYS A 309 29.40 -11.94 1.04
CA LYS A 309 30.33 -10.92 1.53
C LYS A 309 30.45 -11.06 3.04
#